data_418f7d631412d932f598328b8317c282
#
_entry.id   418f7d631412d932f598328b8317c282
#
_cell.length_a   1.000
_cell.length_b   1.000
_cell.length_c   1.000
_cell.angle_alpha   90.00
_cell.angle_beta   90.00
_cell.angle_gamma   90.00
#
_symmetry.space_group_name_H-M   'P 1'
#
loop_
_entity.id
_entity.type
_entity.pdbx_description
1 polymer ?
#
loop_
_entity_poly.entity_id
_entity_poly.type
_entity_poly.pdbx_seq_one_letter_code
_entity_poly.pdbx_strand_id
1 'polypeptide(L)'
;MTIKPQYEVPLPRQPKPEACDFDLDRALRSIVALQAVIPEDAFTASILGTERAGSGVVIRASGLVLTIGYLITEAESIWLTDVDGRVTPGHVLAYDQETGFGLVQALGRLGLPALELGRSAAARIGDPVVVAGGGRRQSLSAEIIGKEEFAGYWEYLLEEAIFTAPAHPHWGGTGLIGRDGKLLGIGSLHLRQVVEGGQRDINMMVPVDLLSPVLEEMLAHGRVNKPPRPWLGVYAAEAGGKVIVADLADQGPAAAAGMQPGDVIASVRDEGVEGLADFYRKVWASGRAGTEILLEVVRDGRAVWLRIASADRRSFLKAPKLQ
;
A
#
# COMPACT_ATOMS: atom_id res chain seq x y z
N MET A 1 8.99 -3.56 -27.63
CA MET A 1 8.85 -3.25 -26.19
C MET A 1 10.24 -2.94 -25.66
N THR A 2 10.56 -1.68 -25.40
CA THR A 2 11.91 -1.28 -24.96
C THR A 2 12.01 -1.60 -23.47
N ILE A 3 12.78 -2.61 -23.11
CA ILE A 3 13.08 -2.92 -21.71
C ILE A 3 13.86 -1.71 -21.17
N LYS A 4 13.24 -0.90 -20.31
CA LYS A 4 13.97 0.16 -19.58
C LYS A 4 15.10 -0.51 -18.81
N PRO A 5 16.30 0.09 -18.73
CA PRO A 5 17.39 -0.48 -17.93
C PRO A 5 16.88 -0.68 -16.51
N GLN A 6 16.94 -1.92 -16.06
CA GLN A 6 16.49 -2.33 -14.75
C GLN A 6 17.42 -1.68 -13.74
N TYR A 7 16.87 -0.91 -12.79
CA TYR A 7 17.67 -0.31 -11.72
C TYR A 7 18.41 -1.41 -10.94
N GLU A 8 19.70 -1.24 -10.73
CA GLU A 8 20.49 -2.12 -9.88
C GLU A 8 20.86 -1.40 -8.59
N VAL A 9 20.65 -2.07 -7.47
CA VAL A 9 21.13 -1.61 -6.17
C VAL A 9 22.66 -1.62 -6.19
N PRO A 10 23.35 -0.55 -5.74
CA PRO A 10 24.81 -0.54 -5.69
C PRO A 10 25.37 -1.73 -4.90
N LEU A 11 26.41 -2.40 -5.42
CA LEU A 11 27.03 -3.61 -4.85
C LEU A 11 27.23 -3.56 -3.33
N PRO A 12 27.74 -2.48 -2.72
CA PRO A 12 27.94 -2.42 -1.27
C PRO A 12 26.66 -2.50 -0.44
N ARG A 13 25.50 -2.22 -1.08
CA ARG A 13 24.16 -2.23 -0.44
C ARG A 13 23.36 -3.49 -0.77
N GLN A 14 23.83 -4.32 -1.70
CA GLN A 14 23.17 -5.59 -1.99
C GLN A 14 23.30 -6.56 -0.81
N PRO A 15 22.27 -7.38 -0.51
CA PRO A 15 22.35 -8.37 0.55
C PRO A 15 23.37 -9.45 0.19
N LYS A 16 24.13 -9.86 1.21
CA LYS A 16 25.19 -10.86 1.08
C LYS A 16 24.73 -12.16 1.71
N PRO A 17 24.86 -13.33 1.00
CA PRO A 17 24.44 -14.60 1.55
C PRO A 17 25.10 -14.95 2.88
N GLU A 18 26.39 -14.60 3.03
CA GLU A 18 27.16 -14.83 4.26
C GLU A 18 26.71 -14.00 5.48
N ALA A 19 25.87 -12.99 5.26
CA ALA A 19 25.28 -12.18 6.31
C ALA A 19 23.84 -12.61 6.69
N CYS A 20 23.34 -13.69 6.06
CA CYS A 20 21.99 -14.22 6.27
C CYS A 20 22.04 -15.59 6.92
N ASP A 21 21.16 -15.85 7.89
CA ASP A 21 21.01 -17.17 8.54
C ASP A 21 20.07 -18.10 7.73
N PHE A 22 19.69 -17.72 6.50
CA PHE A 22 18.79 -18.44 5.61
C PHE A 22 19.32 -18.44 4.18
N ASP A 23 18.76 -19.31 3.34
CA ASP A 23 19.08 -19.37 1.90
C ASP A 23 18.50 -18.12 1.20
N LEU A 24 19.34 -17.08 1.10
CA LEU A 24 19.00 -15.80 0.49
C LEU A 24 18.58 -15.94 -0.97
N ASP A 25 19.32 -16.73 -1.76
CA ASP A 25 19.04 -16.87 -3.19
C ASP A 25 17.69 -17.57 -3.41
N ARG A 26 17.38 -18.58 -2.60
CA ARG A 26 16.06 -19.22 -2.63
C ARG A 26 14.95 -18.24 -2.24
N ALA A 27 15.13 -17.44 -1.18
CA ALA A 27 14.15 -16.45 -0.76
C ALA A 27 13.91 -15.38 -1.85
N LEU A 28 14.98 -14.90 -2.48
CA LEU A 28 14.88 -13.90 -3.56
C LEU A 28 14.23 -14.43 -4.84
N ARG A 29 14.26 -15.75 -5.07
CA ARG A 29 13.51 -16.36 -6.19
C ARG A 29 11.99 -16.34 -5.99
N SER A 30 11.50 -16.08 -4.79
CA SER A 30 10.07 -15.88 -4.51
C SER A 30 9.55 -14.51 -4.96
N ILE A 31 10.43 -13.59 -5.38
CA ILE A 31 10.06 -12.25 -5.78
C ILE A 31 9.91 -12.19 -7.30
N VAL A 32 8.82 -11.60 -7.75
CA VAL A 32 8.53 -11.36 -9.17
C VAL A 32 8.39 -9.86 -9.43
N ALA A 33 8.84 -9.41 -10.59
CA ALA A 33 8.47 -8.09 -11.09
C ALA A 33 7.01 -8.15 -11.57
N LEU A 34 6.25 -7.13 -11.23
CA LEU A 34 4.83 -7.00 -11.57
C LEU A 34 4.64 -5.77 -12.44
N GLN A 35 3.94 -5.93 -13.54
CA GLN A 35 3.46 -4.85 -14.41
C GLN A 35 1.97 -4.97 -14.58
N ALA A 36 1.26 -3.86 -14.45
CA ALA A 36 -0.19 -3.81 -14.62
C ALA A 36 -0.57 -2.68 -15.58
N VAL A 37 -1.56 -2.95 -16.43
CA VAL A 37 -2.17 -1.96 -17.31
C VAL A 37 -3.58 -1.69 -16.81
N ILE A 38 -3.89 -0.42 -16.63
CA ILE A 38 -5.14 0.08 -16.09
C ILE A 38 -5.86 0.87 -17.21
N PRO A 39 -7.18 0.73 -17.39
CA PRO A 39 -7.94 1.52 -18.36
C PRO A 39 -7.79 3.04 -18.10
N GLU A 40 -7.73 3.85 -19.16
CA GLU A 40 -7.60 5.30 -19.05
C GLU A 40 -8.78 5.95 -18.30
N ASP A 41 -9.96 5.36 -18.40
CA ASP A 41 -11.20 5.78 -17.75
C ASP A 41 -11.42 5.12 -16.38
N ALA A 42 -10.40 4.49 -15.79
CA ALA A 42 -10.44 3.96 -14.44
C ALA A 42 -10.36 5.10 -13.40
N PHE A 43 -11.09 4.94 -12.31
CA PHE A 43 -11.16 5.95 -11.23
C PHE A 43 -9.77 6.31 -10.67
N THR A 44 -8.86 5.34 -10.56
CA THR A 44 -7.52 5.56 -10.03
C THR A 44 -6.48 5.97 -11.10
N ALA A 45 -6.86 6.06 -12.38
CA ALA A 45 -5.92 6.32 -13.47
C ALA A 45 -5.32 7.73 -13.41
N SER A 46 -6.13 8.74 -13.05
CA SER A 46 -5.69 10.14 -12.95
C SER A 46 -4.61 10.37 -11.90
N ILE A 47 -4.63 9.60 -10.80
CA ILE A 47 -3.70 9.76 -9.66
C ILE A 47 -2.52 8.80 -9.76
N LEU A 48 -2.77 7.54 -10.13
CA LEU A 48 -1.77 6.47 -10.08
C LEU A 48 -1.20 6.09 -11.46
N GLY A 49 -1.74 6.68 -12.52
CA GLY A 49 -1.37 6.35 -13.90
C GLY A 49 -2.00 5.06 -14.41
N THR A 50 -1.85 4.84 -15.72
CA THR A 50 -2.40 3.68 -16.45
C THR A 50 -1.42 2.53 -16.61
N GLU A 51 -0.11 2.78 -16.47
CA GLU A 51 0.94 1.77 -16.44
C GLU A 51 1.57 1.76 -15.05
N ARG A 52 1.43 0.65 -14.34
CA ARG A 52 1.97 0.50 -12.98
C ARG A 52 2.97 -0.63 -12.94
N ALA A 53 4.09 -0.39 -12.27
CA ALA A 53 5.15 -1.36 -12.12
C ALA A 53 5.63 -1.43 -10.68
N GLY A 54 5.99 -2.63 -10.24
CA GLY A 54 6.49 -2.90 -8.91
C GLY A 54 6.91 -4.34 -8.76
N SER A 55 6.82 -4.85 -7.56
CA SER A 55 7.17 -6.23 -7.22
C SER A 55 5.97 -6.97 -6.62
N GLY A 56 6.09 -8.28 -6.55
CA GLY A 56 5.19 -9.15 -5.82
C GLY A 56 5.95 -10.33 -5.22
N VAL A 57 5.40 -10.90 -4.17
CA VAL A 57 5.99 -12.02 -3.44
C VAL A 57 5.11 -13.25 -3.62
N VAL A 58 5.68 -14.34 -4.14
CA VAL A 58 4.99 -15.64 -4.21
C VAL A 58 4.84 -16.18 -2.80
N ILE A 59 3.61 -16.31 -2.32
CA ILE A 59 3.29 -16.78 -0.96
C ILE A 59 2.66 -18.18 -0.92
N ARG A 60 2.28 -18.74 -2.08
CA ARG A 60 1.84 -20.14 -2.24
C ARG A 60 2.43 -20.75 -3.51
N ALA A 61 2.77 -22.04 -3.44
CA ALA A 61 3.32 -22.77 -4.59
C ALA A 61 2.35 -22.85 -5.80
N SER A 62 1.06 -22.60 -5.57
CA SER A 62 0.03 -22.49 -6.61
C SER A 62 0.19 -21.23 -7.49
N GLY A 63 1.16 -20.35 -7.20
CA GLY A 63 1.37 -19.09 -7.91
C GLY A 63 0.53 -17.94 -7.37
N LEU A 64 0.14 -17.99 -6.08
CA LEU A 64 -0.47 -16.85 -5.40
C LEU A 64 0.63 -15.84 -5.06
N VAL A 65 0.46 -14.61 -5.54
CA VAL A 65 1.38 -13.48 -5.37
C VAL A 65 0.73 -12.41 -4.51
N LEU A 66 1.43 -12.02 -3.45
CA LEU A 66 1.08 -10.88 -2.59
C LEU A 66 1.82 -9.64 -3.08
N THR A 67 1.12 -8.53 -3.19
CA THR A 67 1.69 -7.22 -3.57
C THR A 67 0.98 -6.10 -2.81
N ILE A 68 1.33 -4.85 -3.12
CA ILE A 68 0.57 -3.69 -2.65
C ILE A 68 -0.58 -3.39 -3.61
N GLY A 69 -1.76 -3.15 -3.06
CA GLY A 69 -3.01 -3.12 -3.82
C GLY A 69 -3.11 -2.03 -4.88
N TYR A 70 -2.51 -0.85 -4.63
CA TYR A 70 -2.57 0.25 -5.61
C TYR A 70 -1.89 -0.09 -6.95
N LEU A 71 -1.00 -1.08 -6.99
CA LEU A 71 -0.40 -1.54 -8.25
C LEU A 71 -1.41 -2.26 -9.15
N ILE A 72 -2.39 -2.94 -8.54
CA ILE A 72 -3.30 -3.84 -9.26
C ILE A 72 -4.77 -3.39 -9.27
N THR A 73 -5.10 -2.34 -8.50
CA THR A 73 -6.47 -1.81 -8.46
C THR A 73 -6.91 -1.38 -9.85
N GLU A 74 -8.07 -1.91 -10.30
CA GLU A 74 -8.66 -1.67 -11.62
C GLU A 74 -7.81 -2.19 -12.82
N ALA A 75 -6.82 -3.06 -12.57
CA ALA A 75 -5.99 -3.59 -13.63
C ALA A 75 -6.79 -4.47 -14.60
N GLU A 76 -6.63 -4.20 -15.91
CA GLU A 76 -7.18 -5.00 -17.01
C GLU A 76 -6.21 -6.15 -17.38
N SER A 77 -4.91 -5.93 -17.26
CA SER A 77 -3.91 -6.97 -17.46
C SER A 77 -2.76 -6.88 -16.46
N ILE A 78 -2.23 -8.05 -16.08
CA ILE A 78 -1.08 -8.15 -15.19
C ILE A 78 -0.08 -9.13 -15.78
N TRP A 79 1.20 -8.76 -15.71
CA TRP A 79 2.33 -9.57 -16.11
C TRP A 79 3.29 -9.73 -14.94
N LEU A 80 3.67 -10.99 -14.69
CA LEU A 80 4.61 -11.38 -13.66
C LEU A 80 5.89 -11.87 -14.34
N THR A 81 7.02 -11.28 -14.02
CA THR A 81 8.33 -11.66 -14.57
C THR A 81 9.21 -12.18 -13.46
N ASP A 82 9.71 -13.41 -13.60
CA ASP A 82 10.62 -14.01 -12.64
C ASP A 82 12.07 -13.55 -12.82
N VAL A 83 12.96 -13.98 -11.91
CA VAL A 83 14.39 -13.62 -11.95
C VAL A 83 15.13 -14.17 -13.17
N ASP A 84 14.60 -15.19 -13.84
CA ASP A 84 15.15 -15.79 -15.06
C ASP A 84 14.59 -15.12 -16.32
N GLY A 85 13.72 -14.08 -16.16
CA GLY A 85 13.10 -13.31 -17.24
C GLY A 85 11.88 -13.97 -17.88
N ARG A 86 11.35 -15.05 -17.28
CA ARG A 86 10.13 -15.69 -17.78
C ARG A 86 8.92 -14.85 -17.39
N VAL A 87 8.08 -14.54 -18.38
CA VAL A 87 6.87 -13.75 -18.21
C VAL A 87 5.66 -14.68 -18.13
N THR A 88 4.82 -14.48 -17.12
CA THR A 88 3.58 -15.22 -16.89
C THR A 88 2.44 -14.23 -16.69
N PRO A 89 1.29 -14.38 -17.36
CA PRO A 89 0.13 -13.52 -17.10
C PRO A 89 -0.42 -13.80 -15.71
N GLY A 90 -0.99 -12.76 -15.09
CA GLY A 90 -1.64 -12.81 -13.79
C GLY A 90 -3.06 -12.27 -13.83
N HIS A 91 -3.86 -12.65 -12.86
CA HIS A 91 -5.23 -12.17 -12.66
C HIS A 91 -5.37 -11.59 -11.25
N VAL A 92 -6.03 -10.41 -11.14
CA VAL A 92 -6.36 -9.81 -9.85
C VAL A 92 -7.36 -10.69 -9.12
N LEU A 93 -6.96 -11.25 -7.98
CA LEU A 93 -7.88 -12.00 -7.12
C LEU A 93 -8.63 -11.12 -6.16
N ALA A 94 -7.89 -10.23 -5.49
CA ALA A 94 -8.46 -9.42 -4.42
C ALA A 94 -7.64 -8.15 -4.18
N TYR A 95 -8.31 -7.18 -3.63
CA TYR A 95 -7.71 -5.98 -3.06
C TYR A 95 -8.43 -5.63 -1.76
N ASP A 96 -7.69 -5.37 -0.71
CA ASP A 96 -8.22 -4.85 0.55
C ASP A 96 -7.71 -3.43 0.81
N GLN A 97 -8.65 -2.48 0.85
CA GLN A 97 -8.35 -1.06 1.05
C GLN A 97 -7.76 -0.78 2.44
N GLU A 98 -8.17 -1.53 3.45
CA GLU A 98 -7.81 -1.23 4.83
C GLU A 98 -6.40 -1.66 5.16
N THR A 99 -5.99 -2.85 4.71
CA THR A 99 -4.60 -3.31 4.85
C THR A 99 -3.70 -2.76 3.74
N GLY A 100 -4.28 -2.43 2.58
CA GLY A 100 -3.55 -2.04 1.39
C GLY A 100 -3.01 -3.23 0.59
N PHE A 101 -3.25 -4.48 0.99
CA PHE A 101 -2.76 -5.65 0.26
C PHE A 101 -3.55 -5.92 -1.01
N GLY A 102 -2.83 -6.43 -2.01
CA GLY A 102 -3.38 -6.97 -3.24
C GLY A 102 -2.92 -8.40 -3.49
N LEU A 103 -3.81 -9.23 -4.02
CA LEU A 103 -3.54 -10.61 -4.38
C LEU A 103 -3.68 -10.80 -5.88
N VAL A 104 -2.69 -11.46 -6.47
CA VAL A 104 -2.65 -11.85 -7.88
C VAL A 104 -2.47 -13.35 -7.99
N GLN A 105 -3.28 -14.01 -8.80
CA GLN A 105 -3.07 -15.40 -9.19
C GLN A 105 -2.34 -15.46 -10.53
N ALA A 106 -1.22 -16.14 -10.58
CA ALA A 106 -0.57 -16.46 -11.84
C ALA A 106 -1.45 -17.41 -12.67
N LEU A 107 -1.65 -17.10 -13.95
CA LEU A 107 -2.46 -17.90 -14.89
C LEU A 107 -1.64 -19.02 -15.56
N GLY A 108 -0.40 -19.21 -15.12
CA GLY A 108 0.50 -20.29 -15.53
C GLY A 108 1.35 -20.76 -14.36
N ARG A 109 2.07 -21.87 -14.57
CA ARG A 109 2.96 -22.40 -13.55
C ARG A 109 4.21 -21.51 -13.41
N LEU A 110 4.37 -20.83 -12.27
CA LEU A 110 5.57 -20.04 -11.98
C LEU A 110 6.77 -20.94 -11.69
N GLY A 111 6.58 -22.07 -10.95
CA GLY A 111 7.67 -22.96 -10.55
C GLY A 111 8.66 -22.32 -9.58
N LEU A 112 8.24 -21.26 -8.90
CA LEU A 112 9.04 -20.53 -7.93
C LEU A 112 8.76 -21.01 -6.51
N PRO A 113 9.73 -20.90 -5.58
CA PRO A 113 9.47 -21.17 -4.17
C PRO A 113 8.46 -20.15 -3.61
N ALA A 114 7.63 -20.57 -2.68
CA ALA A 114 6.82 -19.66 -1.89
C ALA A 114 7.62 -19.17 -0.67
N LEU A 115 7.55 -17.88 -0.37
CA LEU A 115 8.13 -17.32 0.83
C LEU A 115 7.14 -17.48 1.99
N GLU A 116 7.62 -18.04 3.09
CA GLU A 116 6.79 -18.19 4.29
C GLU A 116 6.46 -16.84 4.93
N LEU A 117 5.23 -16.68 5.40
CA LEU A 117 4.83 -15.51 6.19
C LEU A 117 5.48 -15.59 7.57
N GLY A 118 6.14 -14.53 7.97
CA GLY A 118 6.73 -14.35 9.29
C GLY A 118 5.74 -13.74 10.28
N ARG A 119 6.29 -13.14 11.32
CA ARG A 119 5.57 -12.42 12.37
C ARG A 119 6.10 -11.01 12.48
N SER A 120 5.47 -10.06 11.82
CA SER A 120 5.91 -8.66 11.81
C SER A 120 5.86 -8.01 13.20
N ALA A 121 4.96 -8.46 14.07
CA ALA A 121 4.90 -8.00 15.46
C ALA A 121 6.17 -8.38 16.28
N ALA A 122 6.87 -9.44 15.89
CA ALA A 122 8.09 -9.86 16.57
C ALA A 122 9.35 -9.07 16.13
N ALA A 123 9.28 -8.39 14.99
CA ALA A 123 10.38 -7.58 14.46
C ALA A 123 10.58 -6.32 15.31
N ARG A 124 11.85 -5.92 15.49
CA ARG A 124 12.26 -4.83 16.37
C ARG A 124 13.01 -3.75 15.57
N ILE A 125 12.98 -2.54 16.09
CA ILE A 125 13.85 -1.46 15.63
C ILE A 125 15.30 -1.90 15.83
N GLY A 126 16.14 -1.70 14.80
CA GLY A 126 17.53 -2.17 14.74
C GLY A 126 17.70 -3.56 14.11
N ASP A 127 16.61 -4.29 13.82
CA ASP A 127 16.74 -5.58 13.14
C ASP A 127 17.19 -5.39 11.68
N PRO A 128 18.24 -6.12 11.25
CA PRO A 128 18.63 -6.16 9.86
C PRO A 128 17.60 -6.93 9.04
N VAL A 129 17.27 -6.38 7.88
CA VAL A 129 16.27 -6.92 6.95
C VAL A 129 16.75 -6.81 5.52
N VAL A 130 16.10 -7.55 4.62
CA VAL A 130 16.29 -7.41 3.18
C VAL A 130 15.01 -6.84 2.58
N VAL A 131 15.12 -5.69 1.91
CA VAL A 131 14.06 -5.17 1.04
C VAL A 131 14.26 -5.80 -0.33
N ALA A 132 13.43 -6.78 -0.66
CA ALA A 132 13.62 -7.68 -1.79
C ALA A 132 12.82 -7.22 -3.02
N GLY A 133 13.53 -6.87 -4.07
CA GLY A 133 13.06 -6.78 -5.45
C GLY A 133 13.37 -8.05 -6.22
N GLY A 134 13.38 -7.97 -7.56
CA GLY A 134 13.63 -9.10 -8.46
C GLY A 134 15.10 -9.57 -8.45
N GLY A 135 15.44 -10.50 -7.57
CA GLY A 135 16.79 -11.05 -7.43
C GLY A 135 17.76 -10.14 -6.65
N ARG A 136 19.01 -10.61 -6.48
CA ARG A 136 20.00 -9.95 -5.61
C ARG A 136 20.34 -8.52 -6.04
N ARG A 137 20.49 -8.29 -7.34
CA ARG A 137 20.83 -6.96 -7.88
C ARG A 137 19.75 -5.91 -7.65
N GLN A 138 18.53 -6.34 -7.40
CA GLN A 138 17.38 -5.48 -7.11
C GLN A 138 16.92 -5.60 -5.66
N SER A 139 17.77 -6.09 -4.79
CA SER A 139 17.49 -6.24 -3.37
C SER A 139 18.46 -5.43 -2.53
N LEU A 140 17.99 -4.88 -1.45
CA LEU A 140 18.71 -3.93 -0.61
C LEU A 140 18.82 -4.46 0.82
N SER A 141 20.02 -4.45 1.38
CA SER A 141 20.22 -4.60 2.83
C SER A 141 19.78 -3.33 3.53
N ALA A 142 18.88 -3.46 4.48
CA ALA A 142 18.30 -2.36 5.24
C ALA A 142 18.17 -2.74 6.72
N GLU A 143 17.70 -1.78 7.51
CA GLU A 143 17.39 -1.94 8.93
C GLU A 143 16.00 -1.39 9.20
N ILE A 144 15.28 -1.99 10.14
CA ILE A 144 14.04 -1.42 10.67
C ILE A 144 14.42 -0.24 11.58
N ILE A 145 13.95 0.96 11.21
CA ILE A 145 14.27 2.20 11.91
C ILE A 145 13.11 2.77 12.71
N GLY A 146 11.91 2.23 12.52
CA GLY A 146 10.71 2.66 13.21
C GLY A 146 9.57 1.68 13.05
N LYS A 147 8.68 1.66 14.02
CA LYS A 147 7.38 0.98 14.01
C LYS A 147 6.41 1.93 14.68
N GLU A 148 5.52 2.53 13.93
CA GLU A 148 4.63 3.57 14.42
C GLU A 148 3.38 3.70 13.55
N GLU A 149 2.39 4.43 14.05
CA GLU A 149 1.18 4.75 13.32
C GLU A 149 1.50 5.50 12.03
N PHE A 150 0.77 5.15 10.97
CA PHE A 150 0.87 5.84 9.69
C PHE A 150 -0.52 6.20 9.16
N ALA A 151 -0.79 7.49 8.97
CA ALA A 151 -1.97 8.01 8.29
C ALA A 151 -1.59 8.51 6.89
N GLY A 152 -2.12 7.85 5.86
CA GLY A 152 -1.93 8.26 4.46
C GLY A 152 -2.97 9.30 4.04
N TYR A 153 -2.60 10.22 3.15
CA TYR A 153 -3.47 11.33 2.70
C TYR A 153 -4.75 10.87 1.99
N TRP A 154 -4.89 9.58 1.62
CA TRP A 154 -5.99 9.00 0.84
C TRP A 154 -6.98 8.18 1.68
N GLU A 155 -7.28 8.59 2.90
CA GLU A 155 -8.14 7.87 3.85
C GLU A 155 -7.60 6.47 4.18
N TYR A 156 -6.34 6.40 4.57
CA TYR A 156 -5.63 5.19 4.93
C TYR A 156 -4.96 5.32 6.28
N LEU A 157 -5.06 4.29 7.11
CA LEU A 157 -4.48 4.27 8.45
C LEU A 157 -3.97 2.88 8.79
N LEU A 158 -2.71 2.81 9.19
CA LEU A 158 -2.11 1.65 9.86
C LEU A 158 -1.81 2.01 11.30
N GLU A 159 -2.26 1.19 12.23
CA GLU A 159 -1.95 1.38 13.66
C GLU A 159 -0.45 1.20 13.94
N GLU A 160 0.22 0.34 13.19
CA GLU A 160 1.65 0.16 13.22
C GLU A 160 2.17 -0.15 11.81
N ALA A 161 2.87 0.77 11.19
CA ALA A 161 3.63 0.54 9.96
C ALA A 161 5.10 0.26 10.32
N ILE A 162 5.84 -0.43 9.43
CA ILE A 162 7.27 -0.67 9.59
C ILE A 162 8.02 0.29 8.67
N PHE A 163 9.01 1.00 9.22
CA PHE A 163 9.86 1.90 8.45
C PHE A 163 11.27 1.36 8.35
N THR A 164 11.85 1.40 7.14
CA THR A 164 13.19 0.88 6.85
C THR A 164 14.08 1.90 6.20
N ALA A 165 15.37 1.82 6.48
CA ALA A 165 16.41 2.59 5.83
C ALA A 165 17.67 1.73 5.58
N PRO A 166 18.47 2.03 4.51
CA PRO A 166 18.15 3.00 3.47
C PRO A 166 16.95 2.63 2.62
N ALA A 167 16.38 3.60 1.89
CA ALA A 167 15.21 3.35 1.05
C ALA A 167 15.57 2.59 -0.23
N HIS A 168 14.73 1.64 -0.60
CA HIS A 168 14.73 1.03 -1.93
C HIS A 168 13.94 1.95 -2.89
N PRO A 169 14.51 2.37 -4.03
CA PRO A 169 13.87 3.37 -4.90
C PRO A 169 12.64 2.83 -5.66
N HIS A 170 12.56 1.51 -5.84
CA HIS A 170 11.40 0.82 -6.43
C HIS A 170 10.66 0.02 -5.35
N TRP A 171 10.04 0.74 -4.43
CA TRP A 171 9.47 0.21 -3.19
C TRP A 171 8.19 -0.59 -3.35
N GLY A 172 7.36 -0.27 -4.35
CA GLY A 172 6.00 -0.82 -4.48
C GLY A 172 5.99 -2.33 -4.62
N GLY A 173 5.40 -3.02 -3.65
CA GLY A 173 5.25 -4.47 -3.65
C GLY A 173 6.50 -5.28 -3.30
N THR A 174 7.64 -4.63 -2.96
CA THR A 174 8.84 -5.34 -2.50
C THR A 174 8.56 -6.14 -1.23
N GLY A 175 9.20 -7.30 -1.08
CA GLY A 175 9.12 -8.10 0.13
C GLY A 175 10.09 -7.60 1.19
N LEU A 176 9.64 -7.42 2.43
CA LEU A 176 10.51 -7.23 3.59
C LEU A 176 10.83 -8.59 4.20
N ILE A 177 12.07 -9.05 4.09
CA ILE A 177 12.51 -10.36 4.59
C ILE A 177 13.29 -10.17 5.88
N GLY A 178 12.86 -10.87 6.93
CA GLY A 178 13.49 -10.85 8.24
C GLY A 178 14.70 -11.77 8.35
N ARG A 179 15.35 -11.78 9.53
CA ARG A 179 16.54 -12.59 9.81
C ARG A 179 16.32 -14.09 9.68
N ASP A 180 15.09 -14.55 9.88
CA ASP A 180 14.68 -15.95 9.73
C ASP A 180 14.31 -16.35 8.28
N GLY A 181 14.51 -15.44 7.32
CA GLY A 181 14.18 -15.64 5.92
C GLY A 181 12.70 -15.59 5.59
N LYS A 182 11.84 -15.14 6.52
CA LYS A 182 10.39 -15.05 6.32
C LYS A 182 9.95 -13.64 5.97
N LEU A 183 8.80 -13.55 5.31
CA LEU A 183 8.19 -12.29 4.91
C LEU A 183 7.63 -11.55 6.13
N LEU A 184 8.09 -10.34 6.39
CA LEU A 184 7.62 -9.47 7.48
C LEU A 184 6.68 -8.37 6.99
N GLY A 185 6.72 -8.01 5.72
CA GLY A 185 5.88 -6.94 5.19
C GLY A 185 6.02 -6.75 3.68
N ILE A 186 5.20 -5.87 3.15
CA ILE A 186 5.18 -5.48 1.73
C ILE A 186 5.44 -3.98 1.61
N GLY A 187 6.36 -3.61 0.72
CA GLY A 187 6.71 -2.22 0.43
C GLY A 187 5.52 -1.44 -0.15
N SER A 188 5.23 -0.31 0.47
CA SER A 188 4.10 0.54 0.09
C SER A 188 4.52 1.93 -0.35
N LEU A 189 5.38 2.61 0.39
CA LEU A 189 5.76 3.99 0.11
C LEU A 189 7.26 4.24 0.20
N HIS A 190 7.67 5.26 -0.54
CA HIS A 190 8.94 5.95 -0.35
C HIS A 190 8.63 7.30 0.29
N LEU A 191 9.24 7.56 1.42
CA LEU A 191 9.02 8.76 2.21
C LEU A 191 10.35 9.48 2.44
N ARG A 192 10.25 10.77 2.73
CA ARG A 192 11.39 11.59 3.11
C ARG A 192 11.21 12.04 4.56
N GLN A 193 12.10 11.59 5.42
CA GLN A 193 12.11 11.93 6.83
C GLN A 193 13.11 13.07 7.10
N VAL A 194 12.66 14.09 7.81
CA VAL A 194 13.56 15.13 8.33
C VAL A 194 14.24 14.58 9.57
N VAL A 195 15.58 14.60 9.58
CA VAL A 195 16.42 14.16 10.68
C VAL A 195 17.41 15.25 11.06
N GLU A 196 18.04 15.13 12.22
CA GLU A 196 19.12 16.04 12.59
C GLU A 196 20.22 16.01 11.53
N GLY A 197 20.55 17.17 10.96
CA GLY A 197 21.55 17.31 9.91
C GLY A 197 21.06 17.12 8.47
N GLY A 198 19.75 16.94 8.21
CA GLY A 198 19.24 16.89 6.84
C GLY A 198 17.96 16.09 6.62
N GLN A 199 17.92 15.38 5.52
CA GLN A 199 16.79 14.52 5.12
C GLN A 199 17.30 13.11 4.83
N ARG A 200 16.49 12.12 5.15
CA ARG A 200 16.74 10.70 4.87
C ARG A 200 15.56 10.10 4.12
N ASP A 201 15.86 9.38 3.04
CA ASP A 201 14.85 8.59 2.34
C ASP A 201 14.64 7.26 3.08
N ILE A 202 13.38 6.91 3.28
CA ILE A 202 12.94 5.70 4.00
C ILE A 202 11.83 5.01 3.22
N ASN A 203 11.63 3.71 3.45
CA ASN A 203 10.42 3.04 2.97
C ASN A 203 9.46 2.76 4.12
N MET A 204 8.17 2.84 3.81
CA MET A 204 7.09 2.35 4.67
C MET A 204 6.61 1.01 4.12
N MET A 205 6.55 0.02 5.02
CA MET A 205 6.15 -1.34 4.76
C MET A 205 4.85 -1.65 5.49
N VAL A 206 3.92 -2.31 4.81
CA VAL A 206 2.69 -2.83 5.42
C VAL A 206 3.03 -4.15 6.13
N PRO A 207 2.78 -4.28 7.44
CA PRO A 207 3.12 -5.48 8.21
C PRO A 207 2.33 -6.71 7.75
N VAL A 208 3.02 -7.84 7.55
CA VAL A 208 2.37 -9.07 7.03
C VAL A 208 1.37 -9.69 7.99
N ASP A 209 1.45 -9.41 9.29
CA ASP A 209 0.48 -9.92 10.28
C ASP A 209 -0.94 -9.43 9.98
N LEU A 210 -1.10 -8.32 9.27
CA LEU A 210 -2.39 -7.82 8.80
C LEU A 210 -3.02 -8.68 7.71
N LEU A 211 -2.23 -9.51 7.01
CA LEU A 211 -2.74 -10.39 5.95
C LEU A 211 -3.45 -11.62 6.52
N SER A 212 -2.89 -12.25 7.55
CA SER A 212 -3.38 -13.53 8.07
C SER A 212 -4.87 -13.54 8.43
N PRO A 213 -5.43 -12.50 9.08
CA PRO A 213 -6.86 -12.46 9.42
C PRO A 213 -7.79 -12.33 8.22
N VAL A 214 -7.30 -11.81 7.08
CA VAL A 214 -8.14 -11.46 5.92
C VAL A 214 -7.88 -12.33 4.69
N LEU A 215 -6.79 -13.09 4.66
CA LEU A 215 -6.33 -13.82 3.48
C LEU A 215 -7.39 -14.78 2.92
N GLU A 216 -7.98 -15.61 3.76
CA GLU A 216 -8.94 -16.63 3.30
C GLU A 216 -10.25 -15.99 2.81
N GLU A 217 -10.69 -14.90 3.42
CA GLU A 217 -11.85 -14.14 2.92
C GLU A 217 -11.55 -13.47 1.58
N MET A 218 -10.35 -12.86 1.44
CA MET A 218 -9.91 -12.29 0.18
C MET A 218 -9.88 -13.34 -0.94
N LEU A 219 -9.41 -14.55 -0.65
CA LEU A 219 -9.38 -15.65 -1.62
C LEU A 219 -10.76 -16.17 -1.99
N ALA A 220 -11.67 -16.27 -1.00
CA ALA A 220 -13.01 -16.83 -1.21
C ALA A 220 -13.96 -15.85 -1.91
N HIS A 221 -13.81 -14.55 -1.64
CA HIS A 221 -14.80 -13.53 -2.04
C HIS A 221 -14.22 -12.39 -2.89
N GLY A 222 -12.91 -12.41 -3.18
CA GLY A 222 -12.22 -11.29 -3.84
C GLY A 222 -12.11 -10.03 -2.96
N ARG A 223 -12.52 -10.12 -1.70
CA ARG A 223 -12.54 -9.00 -0.74
C ARG A 223 -12.71 -9.52 0.69
N VAL A 224 -12.45 -8.65 1.66
CA VAL A 224 -12.84 -8.90 3.06
C VAL A 224 -14.35 -8.70 3.21
N ASN A 225 -15.03 -9.68 3.82
CA ASN A 225 -16.49 -9.69 3.96
C ASN A 225 -16.93 -8.96 5.24
N LYS A 226 -16.66 -7.67 5.31
CA LYS A 226 -17.12 -6.78 6.37
C LYS A 226 -17.84 -5.56 5.78
N PRO A 227 -18.72 -4.90 6.56
CA PRO A 227 -19.35 -3.66 6.12
C PRO A 227 -18.27 -2.63 5.73
N PRO A 228 -18.40 -1.99 4.55
CA PRO A 228 -17.43 -1.00 4.13
C PRO A 228 -17.45 0.22 5.08
N ARG A 229 -16.27 0.76 5.35
CA ARG A 229 -16.12 2.01 6.09
C ARG A 229 -16.68 3.19 5.29
N PRO A 230 -17.17 4.23 5.96
CA PRO A 230 -17.48 5.49 5.29
C PRO A 230 -16.25 6.00 4.54
N TRP A 231 -16.40 6.31 3.26
CA TRP A 231 -15.40 6.97 2.44
C TRP A 231 -15.95 8.32 1.99
N LEU A 232 -15.15 9.36 2.12
CA LEU A 232 -15.54 10.74 1.80
C LEU A 232 -14.95 11.20 0.46
N GLY A 233 -13.85 10.62 0.03
CA GLY A 233 -13.11 11.07 -1.14
C GLY A 233 -12.27 12.31 -0.87
N VAL A 234 -11.68 12.39 0.32
CA VAL A 234 -10.85 13.51 0.75
C VAL A 234 -9.38 13.10 0.69
N TYR A 235 -8.57 13.88 0.01
CA TYR A 235 -7.13 13.81 0.11
C TYR A 235 -6.68 14.90 1.09
N ALA A 236 -6.28 14.49 2.29
CA ALA A 236 -5.96 15.41 3.38
C ALA A 236 -4.51 15.27 3.84
N ALA A 237 -3.91 16.37 4.25
CA ALA A 237 -2.57 16.43 4.81
C ALA A 237 -2.58 17.10 6.17
N GLU A 238 -1.64 16.72 7.03
CA GLU A 238 -1.42 17.37 8.31
C GLU A 238 -0.31 18.42 8.19
N ALA A 239 -0.62 19.65 8.55
CA ALA A 239 0.34 20.76 8.58
C ALA A 239 0.04 21.71 9.73
N GLY A 240 1.07 21.99 10.56
CA GLY A 240 0.93 22.89 11.71
C GLY A 240 -0.12 22.44 12.74
N GLY A 241 -0.27 21.11 12.94
CA GLY A 241 -1.26 20.52 13.84
C GLY A 241 -2.71 20.65 13.34
N LYS A 242 -2.91 20.88 12.06
CA LYS A 242 -4.23 20.97 11.41
C LYS A 242 -4.34 19.99 10.27
N VAL A 243 -5.53 19.46 10.07
CA VAL A 243 -5.87 18.61 8.92
C VAL A 243 -6.42 19.51 7.80
N ILE A 244 -5.71 19.56 6.68
CA ILE A 244 -6.03 20.43 5.55
C ILE A 244 -6.41 19.57 4.35
N VAL A 245 -7.51 19.88 3.69
CA VAL A 245 -7.92 19.25 2.44
C VAL A 245 -6.95 19.68 1.35
N ALA A 246 -6.13 18.75 0.87
CA ALA A 246 -5.17 18.98 -0.21
C ALA A 246 -5.85 18.88 -1.58
N ASP A 247 -6.74 17.88 -1.73
CA ASP A 247 -7.48 17.63 -2.96
C ASP A 247 -8.73 16.77 -2.66
N LEU A 248 -9.57 16.56 -3.66
CA LEU A 248 -10.79 15.77 -3.56
C LEU A 248 -10.85 14.76 -4.71
N ALA A 249 -11.43 13.60 -4.43
CA ALA A 249 -11.71 12.62 -5.47
C ALA A 249 -12.80 13.15 -6.43
N ASP A 250 -12.57 13.02 -7.72
CA ASP A 250 -13.55 13.38 -8.74
C ASP A 250 -14.88 12.68 -8.47
N GLN A 251 -15.97 13.46 -8.47
CA GLN A 251 -17.33 12.96 -8.17
C GLN A 251 -17.46 12.26 -6.80
N GLY A 252 -16.49 12.47 -5.90
CA GLY A 252 -16.52 11.92 -4.55
C GLY A 252 -17.55 12.59 -3.65
N PRO A 253 -17.95 11.94 -2.53
CA PRO A 253 -18.95 12.47 -1.61
C PRO A 253 -18.64 13.85 -1.06
N ALA A 254 -17.39 14.12 -0.69
CA ALA A 254 -16.99 15.41 -0.15
C ALA A 254 -17.06 16.54 -1.20
N ALA A 255 -16.64 16.27 -2.43
CA ALA A 255 -16.78 17.20 -3.55
C ALA A 255 -18.25 17.52 -3.83
N ALA A 256 -19.12 16.50 -3.86
CA ALA A 256 -20.57 16.67 -4.04
C ALA A 256 -21.23 17.50 -2.92
N ALA A 257 -20.69 17.44 -1.70
CA ALA A 257 -21.16 18.24 -0.55
C ALA A 257 -20.59 19.67 -0.52
N GLY A 258 -19.77 20.05 -1.51
CA GLY A 258 -19.21 21.41 -1.61
C GLY A 258 -17.96 21.65 -0.77
N MET A 259 -17.25 20.58 -0.33
CA MET A 259 -15.91 20.69 0.23
C MET A 259 -14.94 21.23 -0.81
N GLN A 260 -13.90 21.93 -0.40
CA GLN A 260 -12.92 22.53 -1.30
C GLN A 260 -11.49 22.28 -0.83
N PRO A 261 -10.52 22.16 -1.75
CA PRO A 261 -9.11 22.22 -1.40
C PRO A 261 -8.80 23.50 -0.60
N GLY A 262 -8.00 23.37 0.45
CA GLY A 262 -7.70 24.45 1.40
C GLY A 262 -8.62 24.52 2.62
N ASP A 263 -9.76 23.79 2.64
CA ASP A 263 -10.57 23.67 3.85
C ASP A 263 -9.76 23.05 4.98
N VAL A 264 -9.85 23.61 6.17
CA VAL A 264 -9.27 23.05 7.39
C VAL A 264 -10.34 22.29 8.14
N ILE A 265 -10.18 20.98 8.30
CA ILE A 265 -11.14 20.14 9.01
C ILE A 265 -11.00 20.42 10.52
N ALA A 266 -12.06 20.93 11.12
CA ALA A 266 -12.08 21.32 12.52
C ALA A 266 -12.75 20.28 13.42
N SER A 267 -13.88 19.70 13.00
CA SER A 267 -14.59 18.71 13.78
C SER A 267 -15.35 17.70 12.91
N VAL A 268 -15.59 16.52 13.50
CA VAL A 268 -16.49 15.48 13.00
C VAL A 268 -17.61 15.32 14.03
N ARG A 269 -18.87 15.62 13.68
CA ARG A 269 -20.03 15.54 14.60
C ARG A 269 -19.81 16.24 15.94
N ASP A 270 -19.36 17.46 15.92
CA ASP A 270 -19.05 18.29 17.11
C ASP A 270 -17.81 17.81 17.93
N GLU A 271 -17.11 16.76 17.51
CA GLU A 271 -15.85 16.34 18.11
C GLU A 271 -14.68 16.96 17.35
N GLY A 272 -13.87 17.78 18.03
CA GLY A 272 -12.69 18.42 17.43
C GLY A 272 -11.69 17.40 16.88
N VAL A 273 -10.99 17.73 15.79
CA VAL A 273 -9.99 16.86 15.13
C VAL A 273 -8.59 17.27 15.57
N GLU A 274 -7.82 16.32 16.13
CA GLU A 274 -6.47 16.54 16.66
C GLU A 274 -5.37 16.23 15.62
N GLY A 275 -5.68 15.48 14.56
CA GLY A 275 -4.75 15.09 13.51
C GLY A 275 -5.39 14.18 12.48
N LEU A 276 -4.60 13.77 11.47
CA LEU A 276 -5.12 13.02 10.33
C LEU A 276 -5.64 11.63 10.74
N ALA A 277 -4.94 10.93 11.61
CA ALA A 277 -5.36 9.62 12.11
C ALA A 277 -6.66 9.72 12.94
N ASP A 278 -6.76 10.73 13.80
CA ASP A 278 -7.96 11.01 14.60
C ASP A 278 -9.16 11.36 13.71
N PHE A 279 -8.95 12.17 12.68
CA PHE A 279 -9.97 12.46 11.67
C PHE A 279 -10.53 11.17 11.05
N TYR A 280 -9.68 10.28 10.58
CA TYR A 280 -10.12 9.03 9.98
C TYR A 280 -10.86 8.13 10.97
N ARG A 281 -10.36 8.01 12.21
CA ARG A 281 -11.03 7.21 13.25
C ARG A 281 -12.45 7.73 13.53
N LYS A 282 -12.63 9.04 13.64
CA LYS A 282 -13.94 9.67 13.90
C LYS A 282 -14.90 9.47 12.72
N VAL A 283 -14.41 9.64 11.50
CA VAL A 283 -15.22 9.37 10.29
C VAL A 283 -15.65 7.90 10.26
N TRP A 284 -14.74 6.96 10.47
CA TRP A 284 -15.07 5.52 10.42
C TRP A 284 -15.91 5.05 11.61
N ALA A 285 -15.76 5.64 12.77
CA ALA A 285 -16.61 5.38 13.94
C ALA A 285 -18.05 5.90 13.74
N SER A 286 -18.28 6.80 12.79
CA SER A 286 -19.60 7.36 12.52
C SER A 286 -20.61 6.37 11.95
N GLY A 287 -20.16 5.19 11.44
CA GLY A 287 -21.05 4.15 10.95
C GLY A 287 -20.50 3.37 9.76
N ARG A 288 -21.38 2.97 8.85
CA ARG A 288 -21.06 2.26 7.60
C ARG A 288 -21.06 3.23 6.42
N ALA A 289 -20.50 2.83 5.30
CA ALA A 289 -20.67 3.52 4.03
C ALA A 289 -22.17 3.81 3.76
N GLY A 290 -22.46 5.02 3.31
CA GLY A 290 -23.83 5.56 3.17
C GLY A 290 -24.30 6.36 4.40
N THR A 291 -23.57 6.35 5.53
CA THR A 291 -23.91 7.22 6.68
C THR A 291 -23.61 8.68 6.33
N GLU A 292 -24.51 9.57 6.72
CA GLU A 292 -24.28 11.02 6.64
C GLU A 292 -23.27 11.44 7.72
N ILE A 293 -22.20 12.08 7.30
CA ILE A 293 -21.14 12.62 8.15
C ILE A 293 -21.26 14.14 8.19
N LEU A 294 -21.40 14.69 9.38
CA LEU A 294 -21.38 16.14 9.59
C LEU A 294 -19.95 16.57 9.89
N LEU A 295 -19.40 17.45 9.06
CA LEU A 295 -18.07 18.02 9.23
C LEU A 295 -18.16 19.52 9.42
N GLU A 296 -17.41 20.05 10.37
CA GLU A 296 -17.09 21.46 10.44
C GLU A 296 -15.73 21.68 9.77
N VAL A 297 -15.69 22.58 8.81
CA VAL A 297 -14.44 23.03 8.19
C VAL A 297 -14.29 24.55 8.37
N VAL A 298 -13.05 25.02 8.43
CA VAL A 298 -12.75 26.44 8.41
C VAL A 298 -12.28 26.82 7.00
N ARG A 299 -13.04 27.69 6.36
CA ARG A 299 -12.78 28.25 5.03
C ARG A 299 -12.71 29.76 5.12
N ASP A 300 -11.62 30.37 4.68
CA ASP A 300 -11.39 31.81 4.74
C ASP A 300 -11.66 32.42 6.14
N GLY A 301 -11.26 31.67 7.19
CA GLY A 301 -11.44 32.07 8.59
C GLY A 301 -12.86 31.93 9.13
N ARG A 302 -13.78 31.31 8.39
CA ARG A 302 -15.19 31.11 8.79
C ARG A 302 -15.50 29.64 8.92
N ALA A 303 -16.28 29.29 9.93
CA ALA A 303 -16.81 27.94 10.07
C ALA A 303 -17.89 27.68 9.01
N VAL A 304 -17.75 26.52 8.33
CA VAL A 304 -18.70 26.00 7.34
C VAL A 304 -19.05 24.57 7.73
N TRP A 305 -20.34 24.29 7.82
CA TRP A 305 -20.84 22.95 8.11
C TRP A 305 -21.23 22.22 6.82
N LEU A 306 -20.66 21.04 6.63
CA LEU A 306 -20.91 20.20 5.48
C LEU A 306 -21.56 18.89 5.92
N ARG A 307 -22.63 18.51 5.22
CA ARG A 307 -23.30 17.20 5.38
C ARG A 307 -22.86 16.32 4.21
N ILE A 308 -22.08 15.30 4.49
CA ILE A 308 -21.48 14.43 3.47
C ILE A 308 -22.10 13.04 3.55
N ALA A 309 -22.82 12.65 2.52
CA ALA A 309 -23.32 11.29 2.38
C ALA A 309 -22.15 10.40 1.98
N SER A 310 -21.52 9.72 2.94
CA SER A 310 -20.37 8.86 2.69
C SER A 310 -20.72 7.70 1.74
N ALA A 311 -19.74 7.15 1.06
CA ALA A 311 -19.93 6.05 0.10
C ALA A 311 -19.04 4.84 0.40
N ASP A 312 -19.34 3.70 -0.24
CA ASP A 312 -18.39 2.61 -0.38
C ASP A 312 -17.41 2.98 -1.52
N ARG A 313 -16.14 3.18 -1.21
CA ARG A 313 -15.11 3.51 -2.21
C ARG A 313 -15.10 2.53 -3.38
N ARG A 314 -15.42 1.26 -3.13
CA ARG A 314 -15.45 0.22 -4.18
C ARG A 314 -16.50 0.49 -5.26
N SER A 315 -17.56 1.25 -4.97
CA SER A 315 -18.56 1.60 -5.98
C SER A 315 -18.04 2.53 -7.08
N PHE A 316 -16.89 3.15 -6.86
CA PHE A 316 -16.21 4.01 -7.84
C PHE A 316 -15.16 3.24 -8.67
N LEU A 317 -14.74 2.07 -8.20
CA LEU A 317 -13.71 1.27 -8.84
C LEU A 317 -14.31 0.35 -9.91
N LYS A 318 -13.59 0.19 -11.01
CA LYS A 318 -13.93 -0.83 -12.02
C LYS A 318 -13.63 -2.23 -11.48
N ALA A 319 -14.59 -3.12 -11.64
CA ALA A 319 -14.37 -4.53 -11.34
C ALA A 319 -13.37 -5.14 -12.34
N PRO A 320 -12.51 -6.08 -11.91
CA PRO A 320 -11.66 -6.84 -12.82
C PRO A 320 -12.53 -7.54 -13.88
N LYS A 321 -12.18 -7.41 -15.15
CA LYS A 321 -12.83 -8.18 -16.22
C LYS A 321 -12.30 -9.61 -16.15
N LEU A 322 -13.19 -10.57 -16.00
CA LEU A 322 -12.88 -11.99 -16.23
C LEU A 322 -12.54 -12.15 -17.73
N GLN A 323 -11.29 -12.51 -18.01
CA GLN A 323 -10.87 -12.89 -19.36
C GLN A 323 -11.04 -14.40 -19.56
#